data_f37ac194c6b4294d655efc87e2f87b4b
#
_entry.id   f37ac194c6b4294d655efc87e2f87b4b
#
_cell.length_a   1.000
_cell.length_b   1.000
_cell.length_c   1.000
_cell.angle_alpha   90.00
_cell.angle_beta   90.00
_cell.angle_gamma   90.00
#
_symmetry.space_group_name_H-M   'P 1'
#
loop_
_entity.id
_entity.type
_entity.pdbx_description
1 polymer ?
#
loop_
_entity_poly.entity_id
_entity_poly.type
_entity_poly.pdbx_seq_one_letter_code
_entity_poly.pdbx_strand_id
1 'polypeptide(L)'
;MKSNQIFKAVYFPDYKEANSKAKGVVLAFGERNIDLYKSIAVLGSNELRNLLGTDSFLELEQRAQQEGLPVNTYCLWYLRKNLGTEEKLAKMVRSTEKTISHFINKVIEGDCLEVMKEIPAKSIDMILCDLPYGTTQNHWDSVIPVNQLWSQYERIIKDKGVIALTGQGLFTANLMLSNPRLFKYKITWVKSKPTNFLNAKKQPLRKHEDICIFYKSQPAYNPQMAQGEPYNKGFRNDQFTGSYGDFKTVEVKSNGERYPTDVVYFKTAESEGEVYHPTQKPVELGRYLVRTFTKENDVVLDNTCGSGSFLVSAVLEGRKFIGIEKNKEVYLFKKKKIDYIKVSKRRIKEAKARYRAEDNKLKLF
;
A
#
# COMPACT_ATOMS: atom_id res chain seq x y z
N MET A 1 -40.37 -5.67 19.29
CA MET A 1 -39.03 -5.65 19.90
C MET A 1 -38.68 -4.21 20.22
N LYS A 2 -38.29 -3.95 21.45
CA LYS A 2 -38.06 -2.58 21.95
C LYS A 2 -36.85 -1.96 21.20
N SER A 3 -36.99 -0.74 20.72
CA SER A 3 -35.97 0.03 19.94
C SER A 3 -34.56 -0.03 20.53
N ASN A 4 -34.43 -0.07 21.87
CA ASN A 4 -33.17 -0.16 22.58
C ASN A 4 -32.31 -1.42 22.34
N GLN A 5 -32.88 -2.54 21.89
CA GLN A 5 -32.10 -3.75 21.60
C GLN A 5 -31.42 -3.70 20.23
N ILE A 6 -31.99 -2.97 19.29
CA ILE A 6 -31.45 -2.81 17.92
C ILE A 6 -30.17 -1.96 17.93
N PHE A 7 -30.18 -0.89 18.76
CA PHE A 7 -29.05 0.04 18.85
C PHE A 7 -27.81 -0.55 19.51
N LYS A 8 -27.98 -1.42 20.48
CA LYS A 8 -26.83 -2.07 21.16
C LYS A 8 -26.06 -3.05 20.26
N ALA A 9 -26.64 -3.50 19.17
CA ALA A 9 -26.08 -4.50 18.29
C ALA A 9 -25.13 -3.95 17.21
N VAL A 10 -25.23 -2.67 16.87
CA VAL A 10 -24.45 -2.03 15.78
C VAL A 10 -23.16 -1.37 16.26
N TYR A 11 -23.00 -1.15 17.55
CA TYR A 11 -21.87 -0.43 18.12
C TYR A 11 -21.03 -1.29 19.07
N PHE A 12 -19.91 -1.85 18.56
CA PHE A 12 -18.85 -2.42 19.40
C PHE A 12 -17.48 -2.31 18.76
N PRO A 13 -16.52 -1.64 19.43
CA PRO A 13 -15.15 -1.52 18.97
C PRO A 13 -14.31 -2.80 19.21
N ASP A 14 -14.81 -3.80 19.96
CA ASP A 14 -14.04 -4.97 20.32
C ASP A 14 -14.52 -6.24 19.57
N TYR A 15 -13.60 -6.89 18.82
CA TYR A 15 -13.88 -7.98 17.90
C TYR A 15 -14.52 -9.22 18.56
N LYS A 16 -14.21 -9.49 19.82
CA LYS A 16 -14.79 -10.63 20.57
C LYS A 16 -16.24 -10.40 20.98
N GLU A 17 -16.57 -9.17 21.34
CA GLU A 17 -17.93 -8.79 21.70
C GLU A 17 -18.80 -8.58 20.46
N ALA A 18 -18.22 -8.11 19.35
CA ALA A 18 -18.88 -7.99 18.06
C ALA A 18 -19.37 -9.35 17.52
N ASN A 19 -18.64 -10.43 17.74
CA ASN A 19 -19.02 -11.77 17.24
C ASN A 19 -20.21 -12.39 17.96
N SER A 20 -20.39 -12.15 19.28
CA SER A 20 -21.56 -12.64 20.02
C SER A 20 -22.80 -11.78 19.74
N LYS A 21 -22.61 -10.51 19.44
CA LYS A 21 -23.68 -9.54 19.18
C LYS A 21 -23.97 -9.35 17.68
N ALA A 22 -23.04 -9.69 16.77
CA ALA A 22 -23.32 -9.83 15.35
C ALA A 22 -24.39 -10.91 15.07
N LYS A 23 -24.46 -11.95 15.88
CA LYS A 23 -25.60 -12.92 15.84
C LYS A 23 -26.93 -12.24 16.16
N GLY A 24 -26.97 -11.28 17.08
CA GLY A 24 -28.18 -10.50 17.37
C GLY A 24 -28.58 -9.55 16.25
N VAL A 25 -27.60 -8.99 15.52
CA VAL A 25 -27.83 -8.15 14.32
C VAL A 25 -28.34 -9.02 13.15
N VAL A 26 -27.73 -10.18 12.94
CA VAL A 26 -28.16 -11.17 11.92
C VAL A 26 -29.60 -11.59 12.16
N LEU A 27 -29.99 -11.88 13.38
CA LEU A 27 -31.36 -12.25 13.74
C LEU A 27 -32.36 -11.09 13.59
N ALA A 28 -31.93 -9.84 13.79
CA ALA A 28 -32.79 -8.67 13.69
C ALA A 28 -32.97 -8.14 12.25
N PHE A 29 -32.01 -8.40 11.34
CA PHE A 29 -31.94 -7.78 10.02
C PHE A 29 -31.84 -8.77 8.85
N GLY A 30 -31.63 -10.06 9.12
CA GLY A 30 -31.43 -11.09 8.11
C GLY A 30 -29.98 -11.15 7.59
N GLU A 31 -29.53 -12.36 7.25
CA GLU A 31 -28.11 -12.61 6.88
C GLU A 31 -27.63 -11.89 5.61
N ARG A 32 -28.54 -11.49 4.72
CA ARG A 32 -28.21 -10.94 3.40
C ARG A 32 -27.65 -9.51 3.40
N ASN A 33 -27.69 -8.81 4.53
CA ASN A 33 -27.44 -7.36 4.56
C ASN A 33 -26.31 -6.91 5.50
N ILE A 34 -25.55 -7.85 6.08
CA ILE A 34 -24.45 -7.54 7.00
C ILE A 34 -23.41 -6.61 6.36
N ASP A 35 -23.08 -6.82 5.10
CA ASP A 35 -22.04 -6.04 4.42
C ASP A 35 -22.48 -4.60 4.14
N LEU A 36 -23.76 -4.38 3.88
CA LEU A 36 -24.33 -3.04 3.75
C LEU A 36 -24.24 -2.26 5.06
N TYR A 37 -24.60 -2.88 6.18
CA TYR A 37 -24.54 -2.24 7.49
C TYR A 37 -23.11 -1.98 7.95
N LYS A 38 -22.16 -2.86 7.61
CA LYS A 38 -20.73 -2.63 7.84
C LYS A 38 -20.22 -1.44 7.03
N SER A 39 -20.67 -1.29 5.77
CA SER A 39 -20.28 -0.16 4.92
C SER A 39 -20.80 1.17 5.46
N ILE A 40 -22.04 1.22 5.96
CA ILE A 40 -22.61 2.45 6.54
C ILE A 40 -21.99 2.76 7.90
N ALA A 41 -21.68 1.76 8.74
CA ALA A 41 -21.04 1.96 10.03
C ALA A 41 -19.63 2.56 9.93
N VAL A 42 -19.02 2.51 8.74
CA VAL A 42 -17.69 3.08 8.44
C VAL A 42 -17.78 4.51 7.88
N LEU A 43 -18.97 4.99 7.48
CA LEU A 43 -19.13 6.37 7.00
C LEU A 43 -18.80 7.39 8.09
N GLY A 44 -17.92 8.32 7.76
CA GLY A 44 -17.60 9.44 8.64
C GLY A 44 -18.73 10.49 8.68
N SER A 45 -18.63 11.44 9.62
CA SER A 45 -19.64 12.49 9.77
C SER A 45 -19.84 13.34 8.51
N ASN A 46 -18.80 13.54 7.71
CA ASN A 46 -18.89 14.31 6.48
C ASN A 46 -19.65 13.56 5.37
N GLU A 47 -19.44 12.26 5.24
CA GLU A 47 -20.16 11.41 4.29
C GLU A 47 -21.65 11.32 4.67
N LEU A 48 -21.95 11.21 5.96
CA LEU A 48 -23.33 11.20 6.46
C LEU A 48 -24.02 12.54 6.25
N ARG A 49 -23.32 13.67 6.44
CA ARG A 49 -23.84 15.02 6.12
C ARG A 49 -24.18 15.17 4.63
N ASN A 50 -23.31 14.66 3.75
CA ASN A 50 -23.54 14.69 2.31
C ASN A 50 -24.72 13.81 1.89
N LEU A 51 -24.89 12.69 2.58
CA LEU A 51 -25.97 11.73 2.30
C LEU A 51 -27.35 12.26 2.75
N LEU A 52 -27.40 12.90 3.90
CA LEU A 52 -28.63 13.31 4.58
C LEU A 52 -29.01 14.78 4.32
N GLY A 53 -28.06 15.60 3.90
CA GLY A 53 -28.13 17.05 3.97
C GLY A 53 -27.75 17.60 5.34
N THR A 54 -27.19 18.80 5.36
CA THR A 54 -26.58 19.40 6.59
C THR A 54 -27.61 19.54 7.72
N ASP A 55 -28.79 20.02 7.43
CA ASP A 55 -29.82 20.29 8.45
C ASP A 55 -30.34 19.00 9.07
N SER A 56 -30.66 18.01 8.24
CA SER A 56 -31.12 16.69 8.72
C SER A 56 -30.03 15.96 9.52
N PHE A 57 -28.75 16.10 9.12
CA PHE A 57 -27.64 15.51 9.86
C PHE A 57 -27.49 16.15 11.25
N LEU A 58 -27.55 17.47 11.37
CA LEU A 58 -27.43 18.18 12.65
C LEU A 58 -28.58 17.81 13.61
N GLU A 59 -29.81 17.68 13.10
CA GLU A 59 -30.95 17.22 13.91
C GLU A 59 -30.74 15.79 14.43
N LEU A 60 -30.23 14.90 13.59
CA LEU A 60 -29.95 13.52 13.98
C LEU A 60 -28.77 13.40 14.94
N GLU A 61 -27.76 14.28 14.82
CA GLU A 61 -26.64 14.38 15.74
C GLU A 61 -27.10 14.80 17.13
N GLN A 62 -27.97 15.80 17.23
CA GLN A 62 -28.55 16.22 18.50
C GLN A 62 -29.40 15.12 19.15
N ARG A 63 -30.22 14.44 18.38
CA ARG A 63 -31.02 13.30 18.85
C ARG A 63 -30.17 12.12 19.29
N ALA A 64 -29.12 11.81 18.56
CA ALA A 64 -28.18 10.76 18.94
C ALA A 64 -27.52 11.07 20.30
N GLN A 65 -27.11 12.31 20.54
CA GLN A 65 -26.54 12.75 21.82
C GLN A 65 -27.57 12.62 22.96
N GLN A 66 -28.82 13.00 22.74
CA GLN A 66 -29.89 12.86 23.74
C GLN A 66 -30.16 11.40 24.12
N GLU A 67 -30.05 10.49 23.15
CA GLU A 67 -30.24 9.04 23.32
C GLU A 67 -28.98 8.33 23.84
N GLY A 68 -27.85 9.03 23.98
CA GLY A 68 -26.55 8.44 24.33
C GLY A 68 -26.00 7.47 23.30
N LEU A 69 -26.30 7.69 22.02
CA LEU A 69 -25.94 6.80 20.90
C LEU A 69 -24.93 7.46 19.97
N PRO A 70 -24.03 6.67 19.34
CA PRO A 70 -23.18 7.18 18.29
C PRO A 70 -24.01 7.72 17.11
N VAL A 71 -23.61 8.87 16.58
CA VAL A 71 -24.31 9.57 15.49
C VAL A 71 -24.50 8.65 14.29
N ASN A 72 -23.49 7.89 13.90
CA ASN A 72 -23.57 6.97 12.77
C ASN A 72 -24.65 5.90 12.97
N THR A 73 -24.79 5.37 14.18
CA THR A 73 -25.80 4.37 14.52
C THR A 73 -27.21 4.96 14.42
N TYR A 74 -27.38 6.19 14.88
CA TYR A 74 -28.67 6.86 14.84
C TYR A 74 -29.05 7.25 13.42
N CYS A 75 -28.11 7.75 12.62
CA CYS A 75 -28.29 8.04 11.19
C CYS A 75 -28.68 6.78 10.39
N LEU A 76 -28.05 5.65 10.69
CA LEU A 76 -28.37 4.37 10.05
C LEU A 76 -29.83 3.94 10.32
N TRP A 77 -30.26 4.04 11.57
CA TRP A 77 -31.64 3.75 11.95
C TRP A 77 -32.65 4.67 11.25
N TYR A 78 -32.35 5.99 11.23
CA TYR A 78 -33.18 6.98 10.55
C TYR A 78 -33.31 6.71 9.04
N LEU A 79 -32.21 6.45 8.38
CA LEU A 79 -32.19 6.12 6.94
C LEU A 79 -33.03 4.88 6.66
N ARG A 80 -32.92 3.84 7.47
CA ARG A 80 -33.75 2.65 7.34
C ARG A 80 -35.23 2.92 7.52
N LYS A 81 -35.60 3.68 8.55
CA LYS A 81 -36.98 3.99 8.87
C LYS A 81 -37.66 4.83 7.78
N ASN A 82 -36.92 5.75 7.16
CA ASN A 82 -37.49 6.74 6.25
C ASN A 82 -37.29 6.38 4.75
N LEU A 83 -36.31 5.59 4.39
CA LEU A 83 -36.07 5.20 3.00
C LEU A 83 -36.75 3.89 2.59
N GLY A 84 -37.23 3.11 3.52
CA GLY A 84 -38.12 1.98 3.31
C GLY A 84 -37.62 0.77 2.57
N THR A 85 -36.51 0.87 1.80
CA THR A 85 -35.94 -0.27 1.06
C THR A 85 -34.41 -0.25 1.17
N GLU A 86 -33.86 -1.41 1.51
CA GLU A 86 -32.42 -1.66 1.59
C GLU A 86 -31.70 -1.37 0.26
N GLU A 87 -32.39 -1.56 -0.84
CA GLU A 87 -31.86 -1.33 -2.19
C GLU A 87 -31.61 0.16 -2.47
N LYS A 88 -32.50 1.06 -2.01
CA LYS A 88 -32.29 2.52 -2.07
C LYS A 88 -31.11 2.95 -1.21
N LEU A 89 -30.98 2.40 -0.01
CA LEU A 89 -29.88 2.68 0.90
C LEU A 89 -28.55 2.22 0.31
N ALA A 90 -28.49 0.99 -0.24
CA ALA A 90 -27.32 0.46 -0.93
C ALA A 90 -26.89 1.32 -2.13
N LYS A 91 -27.87 1.81 -2.90
CA LYS A 91 -27.62 2.71 -4.04
C LYS A 91 -27.05 4.06 -3.59
N MET A 92 -27.57 4.63 -2.51
CA MET A 92 -27.07 5.88 -1.94
C MET A 92 -25.65 5.72 -1.38
N VAL A 93 -25.37 4.66 -0.63
CA VAL A 93 -24.03 4.37 -0.11
C VAL A 93 -23.02 4.20 -1.25
N ARG A 94 -23.36 3.42 -2.28
CA ARG A 94 -22.49 3.27 -3.47
C ARG A 94 -22.25 4.58 -4.20
N SER A 95 -23.22 5.52 -4.19
CA SER A 95 -23.05 6.83 -4.82
C SER A 95 -22.11 7.76 -4.05
N THR A 96 -21.87 7.51 -2.75
CA THR A 96 -20.93 8.28 -1.92
C THR A 96 -19.54 7.65 -1.86
N GLU A 97 -19.38 6.36 -2.24
CA GLU A 97 -18.08 5.71 -2.30
C GLU A 97 -17.20 6.36 -3.38
N LYS A 98 -16.04 6.84 -2.99
CA LYS A 98 -15.04 7.35 -3.93
C LYS A 98 -14.57 6.21 -4.83
N THR A 99 -14.65 6.39 -6.13
CA THR A 99 -14.06 5.43 -7.08
C THR A 99 -12.54 5.61 -7.10
N ILE A 100 -11.81 4.58 -7.51
CA ILE A 100 -10.34 4.64 -7.59
C ILE A 100 -9.85 5.80 -8.48
N SER A 101 -10.64 6.27 -9.44
CA SER A 101 -10.31 7.42 -10.30
C SER A 101 -10.10 8.72 -9.52
N HIS A 102 -10.70 8.87 -8.34
CA HIS A 102 -10.49 10.02 -7.47
C HIS A 102 -9.06 10.09 -6.91
N PHE A 103 -8.38 8.96 -6.81
CA PHE A 103 -7.05 8.83 -6.21
C PHE A 103 -5.93 8.73 -7.24
N ILE A 104 -6.20 8.12 -8.40
CA ILE A 104 -5.20 7.84 -9.43
C ILE A 104 -4.45 9.10 -9.87
N ASN A 105 -3.12 8.97 -9.99
CA ASN A 105 -2.18 9.99 -10.43
C ASN A 105 -2.16 11.25 -9.55
N LYS A 106 -2.47 11.10 -8.27
CA LYS A 106 -2.44 12.18 -7.27
C LYS A 106 -1.42 11.90 -6.16
N VAL A 107 -0.90 12.98 -5.61
CA VAL A 107 -0.21 13.02 -4.32
C VAL A 107 -1.14 13.71 -3.34
N ILE A 108 -1.55 12.97 -2.31
CA ILE A 108 -2.57 13.36 -1.33
C ILE A 108 -1.85 13.69 -0.02
N GLU A 109 -2.13 14.86 0.51
CA GLU A 109 -1.65 15.25 1.82
C GLU A 109 -2.57 14.70 2.90
N GLY A 110 -2.01 13.93 3.86
CA GLY A 110 -2.79 13.36 4.95
C GLY A 110 -2.11 12.21 5.65
N ASP A 111 -2.73 11.78 6.75
CA ASP A 111 -2.33 10.55 7.43
C ASP A 111 -2.70 9.34 6.56
N CYS A 112 -1.73 8.46 6.31
CA CYS A 112 -1.93 7.36 5.38
C CYS A 112 -3.00 6.36 5.83
N LEU A 113 -3.16 6.13 7.13
CA LEU A 113 -4.19 5.25 7.65
C LEU A 113 -5.59 5.81 7.41
N GLU A 114 -5.75 7.15 7.53
CA GLU A 114 -7.03 7.80 7.26
C GLU A 114 -7.34 7.85 5.76
N VAL A 115 -6.37 8.27 4.94
CA VAL A 115 -6.56 8.35 3.46
C VAL A 115 -6.82 6.97 2.88
N MET A 116 -6.12 5.93 3.34
CA MET A 116 -6.34 4.58 2.84
C MET A 116 -7.74 4.04 3.11
N LYS A 117 -8.43 4.46 4.18
CA LYS A 117 -9.83 4.06 4.45
C LYS A 117 -10.77 4.40 3.28
N GLU A 118 -10.49 5.49 2.57
CA GLU A 118 -11.30 5.97 1.45
C GLU A 118 -10.96 5.27 0.12
N ILE A 119 -9.79 4.63 0.01
CA ILE A 119 -9.40 3.89 -1.20
C ILE A 119 -10.28 2.64 -1.33
N PRO A 120 -10.92 2.41 -2.49
CA PRO A 120 -11.77 1.24 -2.70
C PRO A 120 -11.03 -0.07 -2.44
N ALA A 121 -11.74 -1.07 -1.92
CA ALA A 121 -11.20 -2.41 -1.74
C ALA A 121 -10.76 -3.02 -3.07
N LYS A 122 -9.70 -3.84 -3.04
CA LYS A 122 -9.17 -4.59 -4.21
C LYS A 122 -8.92 -3.73 -5.45
N SER A 123 -8.42 -2.52 -5.25
CA SER A 123 -8.20 -1.54 -6.33
C SER A 123 -6.72 -1.28 -6.63
N ILE A 124 -5.81 -1.72 -5.77
CA ILE A 124 -4.36 -1.50 -5.88
C ILE A 124 -3.67 -2.77 -6.40
N ASP A 125 -2.81 -2.62 -7.41
CA ASP A 125 -2.03 -3.73 -7.98
C ASP A 125 -0.72 -3.93 -7.22
N MET A 126 -0.07 -2.85 -6.81
CA MET A 126 1.18 -2.90 -6.05
C MET A 126 1.18 -1.85 -4.94
N ILE A 127 1.58 -2.25 -3.74
CA ILE A 127 2.02 -1.33 -2.70
C ILE A 127 3.55 -1.39 -2.69
N LEU A 128 4.20 -0.26 -2.96
CA LEU A 128 5.65 -0.11 -2.94
C LEU A 128 6.00 1.06 -2.04
N CYS A 129 6.52 0.78 -0.85
CA CYS A 129 6.62 1.78 0.19
C CYS A 129 7.89 1.65 1.02
N ASP A 130 8.44 2.81 1.38
CA ASP A 130 9.52 2.98 2.35
C ASP A 130 8.91 3.52 3.66
N LEU A 131 8.48 2.61 4.53
CA LEU A 131 7.87 2.96 5.81
C LEU A 131 8.87 3.64 6.75
N PRO A 132 8.46 4.49 7.68
CA PRO A 132 9.34 4.97 8.75
C PRO A 132 9.75 3.81 9.66
N TYR A 133 11.07 3.64 9.88
CA TYR A 133 11.63 2.50 10.62
C TYR A 133 11.65 2.70 12.14
N GLY A 134 11.47 3.95 12.64
CA GLY A 134 11.62 4.30 14.05
C GLY A 134 13.07 4.19 14.54
N THR A 135 14.05 4.28 13.65
CA THR A 135 15.47 4.06 13.97
C THR A 135 16.30 5.34 13.94
N THR A 136 15.71 6.46 13.54
CA THR A 136 16.39 7.76 13.51
C THR A 136 15.81 8.68 14.60
N GLN A 137 16.57 9.75 14.93
CA GLN A 137 16.09 10.78 15.88
C GLN A 137 15.11 11.80 15.24
N ASN A 138 14.66 11.54 14.02
CA ASN A 138 13.74 12.44 13.35
C ASN A 138 12.32 12.23 13.87
N HIS A 139 11.61 13.31 14.19
CA HIS A 139 10.22 13.26 14.68
C HIS A 139 9.24 12.56 13.72
N TRP A 140 9.51 12.57 12.41
CA TRP A 140 8.71 11.90 11.40
C TRP A 140 8.95 10.38 11.34
N ASP A 141 10.05 9.88 11.91
CA ASP A 141 10.39 8.46 11.90
C ASP A 141 9.65 7.69 13.02
N SER A 142 8.35 7.91 13.13
CA SER A 142 7.48 7.19 14.05
C SER A 142 6.88 5.98 13.37
N VAL A 143 7.03 4.81 13.97
CA VAL A 143 6.50 3.54 13.43
C VAL A 143 4.98 3.62 13.31
N ILE A 144 4.46 3.35 12.12
CA ILE A 144 3.02 3.25 11.87
C ILE A 144 2.48 1.99 12.54
N PRO A 145 1.33 2.03 13.25
CA PRO A 145 0.75 0.85 13.87
C PRO A 145 0.50 -0.27 12.87
N VAL A 146 1.30 -1.33 12.96
CA VAL A 146 1.40 -2.39 11.95
C VAL A 146 0.07 -3.11 11.73
N ASN A 147 -0.72 -3.36 12.80
CA ASN A 147 -2.02 -4.01 12.69
C ASN A 147 -3.02 -3.19 11.86
N GLN A 148 -3.04 -1.86 12.06
CA GLN A 148 -3.90 -0.96 11.29
C GLN A 148 -3.43 -0.88 9.83
N LEU A 149 -2.12 -0.86 9.61
CA LEU A 149 -1.52 -0.86 8.28
C LEU A 149 -1.94 -2.11 7.49
N TRP A 150 -1.76 -3.32 8.07
CA TRP A 150 -2.16 -4.58 7.42
C TRP A 150 -3.66 -4.67 7.17
N SER A 151 -4.50 -4.17 8.09
CA SER A 151 -5.94 -4.10 7.87
C SER A 151 -6.30 -3.33 6.59
N GLN A 152 -5.63 -2.19 6.34
CA GLN A 152 -5.85 -1.43 5.11
C GLN A 152 -5.19 -2.10 3.89
N TYR A 153 -3.97 -2.56 4.00
CA TYR A 153 -3.26 -3.21 2.90
C TYR A 153 -4.02 -4.43 2.37
N GLU A 154 -4.45 -5.35 3.25
CA GLU A 154 -5.20 -6.54 2.85
C GLU A 154 -6.57 -6.20 2.23
N ARG A 155 -7.17 -5.08 2.62
CA ARG A 155 -8.44 -4.61 2.07
C ARG A 155 -8.28 -4.03 0.67
N ILE A 156 -7.29 -3.15 0.47
CA ILE A 156 -7.15 -2.38 -0.79
C ILE A 156 -6.38 -3.13 -1.87
N ILE A 157 -5.47 -4.05 -1.50
CA ILE A 157 -4.68 -4.82 -2.47
C ILE A 157 -5.56 -5.83 -3.22
N LYS A 158 -5.35 -5.98 -4.52
CA LYS A 158 -5.99 -7.03 -5.32
C LYS A 158 -5.50 -8.42 -4.91
N ASP A 159 -6.27 -9.47 -5.20
CA ASP A 159 -5.91 -10.85 -4.82
C ASP A 159 -4.58 -11.32 -5.43
N LYS A 160 -4.24 -10.82 -6.63
CA LYS A 160 -2.96 -11.02 -7.31
C LYS A 160 -2.03 -9.80 -7.22
N GLY A 161 -2.29 -8.89 -6.30
CA GLY A 161 -1.43 -7.75 -6.05
C GLY A 161 -0.24 -8.11 -5.18
N VAL A 162 0.77 -7.26 -5.17
CA VAL A 162 2.01 -7.43 -4.42
C VAL A 162 2.23 -6.27 -3.46
N ILE A 163 2.80 -6.56 -2.30
CA ILE A 163 3.24 -5.55 -1.33
C ILE A 163 4.75 -5.70 -1.18
N ALA A 164 5.50 -4.65 -1.50
CA ALA A 164 6.94 -4.57 -1.42
C ALA A 164 7.33 -3.45 -0.43
N LEU A 165 7.87 -3.82 0.72
CA LEU A 165 8.23 -2.89 1.79
C LEU A 165 9.73 -2.93 2.03
N THR A 166 10.37 -1.76 2.01
CA THR A 166 11.79 -1.67 2.35
C THR A 166 11.99 -1.78 3.86
N GLY A 167 13.13 -2.31 4.27
CA GLY A 167 13.49 -2.47 5.66
C GLY A 167 14.98 -2.65 5.88
N GLN A 168 15.42 -2.50 7.13
CA GLN A 168 16.81 -2.77 7.53
C GLN A 168 16.87 -3.31 8.95
N GLY A 169 17.71 -4.35 9.15
CA GLY A 169 17.98 -4.92 10.46
C GLY A 169 16.73 -5.44 11.18
N LEU A 170 16.53 -5.02 12.42
CA LEU A 170 15.39 -5.48 13.23
C LEU A 170 14.03 -5.10 12.64
N PHE A 171 13.95 -3.94 11.95
CA PHE A 171 12.72 -3.54 11.28
C PHE A 171 12.32 -4.53 10.17
N THR A 172 13.29 -5.04 9.39
CA THR A 172 13.05 -6.12 8.42
C THR A 172 12.45 -7.36 9.09
N ALA A 173 13.03 -7.80 10.22
CA ALA A 173 12.53 -8.95 10.95
C ALA A 173 11.10 -8.72 11.46
N ASN A 174 10.81 -7.54 12.00
CA ASN A 174 9.48 -7.16 12.46
C ASN A 174 8.47 -7.14 11.30
N LEU A 175 8.85 -6.62 10.12
CA LEU A 175 7.99 -6.66 8.93
C LEU A 175 7.64 -8.10 8.54
N MET A 176 8.63 -8.99 8.45
CA MET A 176 8.39 -10.40 8.10
C MET A 176 7.45 -11.09 9.09
N LEU A 177 7.66 -10.86 10.39
CA LEU A 177 6.85 -11.45 11.46
C LEU A 177 5.47 -10.81 11.60
N SER A 178 5.28 -9.59 11.11
CA SER A 178 4.01 -8.87 11.22
C SER A 178 2.89 -9.48 10.37
N ASN A 179 3.22 -10.17 9.28
CA ASN A 179 2.26 -10.92 8.47
C ASN A 179 2.91 -12.13 7.79
N PRO A 180 3.27 -13.19 8.55
CA PRO A 180 3.97 -14.35 8.04
C PRO A 180 3.14 -15.14 7.01
N ARG A 181 1.81 -15.02 7.04
CA ARG A 181 0.91 -15.65 6.06
C ARG A 181 1.11 -15.08 4.66
N LEU A 182 1.30 -13.78 4.53
CA LEU A 182 1.50 -13.09 3.26
C LEU A 182 2.97 -12.99 2.86
N PHE A 183 3.90 -13.01 3.81
CA PHE A 183 5.33 -12.97 3.53
C PHE A 183 5.76 -14.14 2.65
N LYS A 184 6.59 -13.86 1.63
CA LYS A 184 7.08 -14.89 0.68
C LYS A 184 8.61 -14.98 0.68
N TYR A 185 9.26 -13.86 0.43
CA TYR A 185 10.72 -13.77 0.40
C TYR A 185 11.15 -12.30 0.54
N LYS A 186 12.44 -12.09 0.66
CA LYS A 186 13.03 -10.75 0.59
C LYS A 186 14.01 -10.66 -0.56
N ILE A 187 14.17 -9.46 -1.10
CA ILE A 187 15.23 -9.09 -2.03
C ILE A 187 16.22 -8.23 -1.27
N THR A 188 17.50 -8.52 -1.36
CA THR A 188 18.58 -7.73 -0.73
C THR A 188 19.13 -6.72 -1.75
N TRP A 189 18.88 -5.44 -1.49
CA TRP A 189 19.47 -4.36 -2.27
C TRP A 189 20.84 -3.97 -1.73
N VAL A 190 21.89 -4.25 -2.51
CA VAL A 190 23.26 -3.80 -2.23
C VAL A 190 23.45 -2.38 -2.75
N LYS A 191 23.87 -1.47 -1.88
CA LYS A 191 24.06 -0.03 -2.15
C LYS A 191 25.45 0.27 -2.68
N SER A 192 25.58 1.28 -3.54
CA SER A 192 26.90 1.77 -3.98
C SER A 192 27.71 2.34 -2.81
N LYS A 193 27.04 3.08 -1.91
CA LYS A 193 27.68 3.69 -0.72
C LYS A 193 27.14 3.05 0.56
N PRO A 194 28.04 2.61 1.47
CA PRO A 194 27.62 2.15 2.78
C PRO A 194 27.16 3.33 3.63
N THR A 195 26.34 3.02 4.64
CA THR A 195 25.84 3.96 5.64
C THR A 195 26.33 3.59 7.04
N ASN A 196 25.95 4.36 8.07
CA ASN A 196 26.30 4.12 9.48
C ASN A 196 27.78 4.36 9.80
N PHE A 197 28.42 5.32 9.14
CA PHE A 197 29.84 5.63 9.27
C PHE A 197 30.26 6.04 10.70
N LEU A 198 29.37 6.62 11.50
CA LEU A 198 29.63 6.98 12.90
C LEU A 198 29.96 5.77 13.77
N ASN A 199 29.53 4.57 13.37
CA ASN A 199 29.79 3.32 14.07
C ASN A 199 30.92 2.47 13.43
N ALA A 200 31.67 3.02 12.49
CA ALA A 200 32.66 2.27 11.71
C ALA A 200 33.75 1.59 12.56
N LYS A 201 34.05 2.17 13.74
CA LYS A 201 35.03 1.59 14.71
C LYS A 201 34.39 0.54 15.63
N LYS A 202 33.09 0.32 15.60
CA LYS A 202 32.33 -0.58 16.51
C LYS A 202 31.70 -1.75 15.79
N GLN A 203 31.35 -1.57 14.51
CA GLN A 203 30.66 -2.59 13.72
C GLN A 203 30.85 -2.32 12.22
N PRO A 204 30.63 -3.33 11.35
CA PRO A 204 30.69 -3.14 9.91
C PRO A 204 29.67 -2.09 9.42
N LEU A 205 30.06 -1.36 8.36
CA LEU A 205 29.19 -0.41 7.70
C LEU A 205 28.00 -1.14 7.03
N ARG A 206 26.85 -0.51 7.04
CA ARG A 206 25.62 -1.05 6.43
C ARG A 206 25.63 -0.80 4.92
N LYS A 207 25.82 -1.85 4.13
CA LYS A 207 25.91 -1.76 2.67
C LYS A 207 24.68 -2.30 1.94
N HIS A 208 23.68 -2.78 2.65
CA HIS A 208 22.43 -3.29 2.05
C HIS A 208 21.20 -2.84 2.82
N GLU A 209 20.08 -2.95 2.16
CA GLU A 209 18.73 -2.91 2.71
C GLU A 209 17.94 -4.06 2.12
N ASP A 210 16.84 -4.44 2.78
CA ASP A 210 15.96 -5.51 2.34
C ASP A 210 14.68 -4.95 1.74
N ILE A 211 14.10 -5.66 0.79
CA ILE A 211 12.74 -5.43 0.27
C ILE A 211 11.94 -6.68 0.59
N CYS A 212 11.03 -6.60 1.54
CA CYS A 212 10.16 -7.70 1.94
C CYS A 212 8.98 -7.80 0.97
N ILE A 213 8.76 -8.98 0.40
CA ILE A 213 7.72 -9.24 -0.59
C ILE A 213 6.60 -10.06 0.03
N PHE A 214 5.38 -9.51 -0.07
CA PHE A 214 4.16 -10.11 0.46
C PHE A 214 3.10 -10.20 -0.63
N TYR A 215 2.39 -11.32 -0.70
CA TYR A 215 1.21 -11.46 -1.54
C TYR A 215 0.33 -12.63 -1.10
N LYS A 216 -0.94 -12.59 -1.50
CA LYS A 216 -1.91 -13.65 -1.23
C LYS A 216 -1.82 -14.76 -2.28
N SER A 217 -1.89 -14.37 -3.54
CA SER A 217 -1.77 -15.26 -4.71
C SER A 217 -0.66 -14.74 -5.60
N GLN A 218 -0.03 -15.61 -6.40
CA GLN A 218 1.08 -15.24 -7.26
C GLN A 218 0.73 -14.00 -8.11
N PRO A 219 1.46 -12.88 -7.92
CA PRO A 219 1.29 -11.66 -8.72
C PRO A 219 1.89 -11.83 -10.12
N ALA A 220 1.76 -10.79 -10.94
CA ALA A 220 2.59 -10.66 -12.13
C ALA A 220 4.07 -10.79 -11.73
N TYR A 221 4.83 -11.55 -12.50
CA TYR A 221 6.27 -11.68 -12.30
C TYR A 221 6.95 -11.63 -13.67
N ASN A 222 7.64 -10.53 -13.93
CA ASN A 222 8.40 -10.29 -15.15
C ASN A 222 9.89 -10.30 -14.77
N PRO A 223 10.58 -11.45 -14.86
CA PRO A 223 11.97 -11.54 -14.46
C PRO A 223 12.83 -10.59 -15.29
N GLN A 224 13.61 -9.73 -14.64
CA GLN A 224 14.53 -8.83 -15.30
C GLN A 224 15.83 -9.61 -15.58
N MET A 225 15.88 -10.26 -16.76
CA MET A 225 16.98 -11.14 -17.15
C MET A 225 18.31 -10.39 -17.24
N ALA A 226 19.38 -10.99 -16.73
CA ALA A 226 20.73 -10.51 -16.88
C ALA A 226 21.46 -11.26 -18.00
N GLN A 227 22.40 -10.58 -18.66
CA GLN A 227 23.27 -11.23 -19.66
C GLN A 227 24.51 -11.79 -18.96
N GLY A 228 24.87 -13.00 -19.34
CA GLY A 228 26.09 -13.70 -18.96
C GLY A 228 26.61 -14.51 -20.14
N GLU A 229 27.73 -15.20 -19.97
CA GLU A 229 28.29 -16.03 -21.03
C GLU A 229 27.39 -17.22 -21.36
N PRO A 230 27.15 -17.52 -22.66
CA PRO A 230 26.45 -18.73 -23.07
C PRO A 230 27.15 -19.98 -22.55
N TYR A 231 26.41 -21.03 -22.24
CA TYR A 231 26.99 -22.32 -21.90
C TYR A 231 26.10 -23.49 -22.34
N ASN A 232 26.73 -24.65 -22.53
CA ASN A 232 26.07 -25.93 -22.59
C ASN A 232 26.81 -26.91 -21.68
N LYS A 233 26.12 -27.41 -20.66
CA LYS A 233 26.63 -28.38 -19.69
C LYS A 233 26.15 -29.80 -19.97
N GLY A 234 25.50 -30.02 -21.11
CA GLY A 234 24.93 -31.29 -21.47
C GLY A 234 23.67 -31.66 -20.70
N PHE A 235 23.38 -32.94 -20.63
CA PHE A 235 22.19 -33.44 -19.93
C PHE A 235 22.47 -33.63 -18.45
N ARG A 236 21.57 -33.11 -17.63
CA ARG A 236 21.53 -33.36 -16.20
C ARG A 236 20.52 -34.46 -15.94
N ASN A 237 21.00 -35.59 -15.42
CA ASN A 237 20.15 -36.69 -14.98
C ASN A 237 19.43 -36.34 -13.71
N ASP A 238 18.28 -37.00 -13.47
CA ASP A 238 17.53 -36.88 -12.25
C ASP A 238 18.42 -37.16 -11.05
N GLN A 239 18.50 -36.20 -10.16
CA GLN A 239 19.07 -36.41 -8.84
C GLN A 239 17.91 -36.62 -7.88
N PHE A 240 17.68 -37.87 -7.47
CA PHE A 240 16.77 -38.23 -6.39
C PHE A 240 17.32 -37.69 -5.06
N THR A 241 17.16 -36.40 -4.82
CA THR A 241 17.67 -35.80 -3.58
C THR A 241 16.66 -35.85 -2.45
N GLY A 242 15.42 -36.28 -2.68
CA GLY A 242 14.32 -36.25 -1.71
C GLY A 242 13.91 -34.85 -1.24
N SER A 243 14.79 -33.87 -1.40
CA SER A 243 14.59 -32.50 -0.90
C SER A 243 13.78 -31.61 -1.86
N TYR A 244 13.79 -31.90 -3.16
CA TYR A 244 13.18 -31.05 -4.19
C TYR A 244 12.20 -31.80 -5.11
N GLY A 245 11.88 -33.05 -4.80
CA GLY A 245 11.07 -33.92 -5.65
C GLY A 245 11.84 -34.48 -6.85
N ASP A 246 11.13 -35.19 -7.72
CA ASP A 246 11.70 -35.83 -8.91
C ASP A 246 11.78 -34.85 -10.07
N PHE A 247 12.94 -34.70 -10.68
CA PHE A 247 13.14 -33.89 -11.88
C PHE A 247 13.38 -34.79 -13.08
N LYS A 248 12.75 -34.51 -14.20
CA LYS A 248 13.06 -35.15 -15.46
C LYS A 248 14.47 -34.76 -15.94
N THR A 249 15.13 -35.65 -16.67
CA THR A 249 16.38 -35.32 -17.33
C THR A 249 16.19 -34.09 -18.23
N VAL A 250 17.01 -33.07 -18.05
CA VAL A 250 16.95 -31.80 -18.80
C VAL A 250 18.31 -31.46 -19.37
N GLU A 251 18.33 -30.95 -20.61
CA GLU A 251 19.53 -30.33 -21.18
C GLU A 251 19.79 -28.99 -20.49
N VAL A 252 20.96 -28.86 -19.88
CA VAL A 252 21.36 -27.64 -19.14
C VAL A 252 22.18 -26.76 -20.08
N LYS A 253 21.48 -25.93 -20.83
CA LYS A 253 22.10 -24.94 -21.72
C LYS A 253 21.49 -23.56 -21.52
N SER A 254 22.25 -22.53 -21.86
CA SER A 254 21.81 -21.13 -21.82
C SER A 254 22.46 -20.36 -22.96
N ASN A 255 21.69 -19.52 -23.64
CA ASN A 255 22.15 -18.56 -24.65
C ASN A 255 22.80 -17.29 -24.06
N GLY A 256 23.05 -17.29 -22.75
CA GLY A 256 23.60 -16.15 -22.02
C GLY A 256 22.59 -15.49 -21.07
N GLU A 257 21.29 -15.74 -21.21
CA GLU A 257 20.29 -15.20 -20.27
C GLU A 257 20.37 -15.88 -18.91
N ARG A 258 20.25 -15.08 -17.86
CA ARG A 258 20.23 -15.50 -16.45
C ARG A 258 19.03 -14.93 -15.75
N TYR A 259 18.31 -15.77 -15.03
CA TYR A 259 17.27 -15.31 -14.12
C TYR A 259 17.87 -14.42 -13.03
N PRO A 260 17.14 -13.39 -12.59
CA PRO A 260 17.57 -12.54 -11.48
C PRO A 260 17.69 -13.35 -10.19
N THR A 261 18.62 -12.94 -9.33
CA THR A 261 18.75 -13.45 -7.97
C THR A 261 18.02 -12.55 -6.98
N ASP A 262 17.93 -13.00 -5.74
CA ASP A 262 17.39 -12.21 -4.62
C ASP A 262 18.36 -11.15 -4.09
N VAL A 263 19.54 -10.99 -4.73
CA VAL A 263 20.51 -9.93 -4.45
C VAL A 263 20.62 -9.03 -5.68
N VAL A 264 20.31 -7.76 -5.51
CA VAL A 264 20.34 -6.76 -6.58
C VAL A 264 21.27 -5.60 -6.20
N TYR A 265 21.92 -5.00 -7.18
CA TYR A 265 22.76 -3.84 -7.00
C TYR A 265 22.14 -2.61 -7.66
N PHE A 266 21.90 -1.55 -6.89
CA PHE A 266 21.53 -0.23 -7.40
C PHE A 266 22.34 0.86 -6.70
N LYS A 267 22.71 1.88 -7.45
CA LYS A 267 23.34 3.07 -6.88
C LYS A 267 22.38 3.77 -5.94
N THR A 268 22.93 4.46 -4.94
CA THR A 268 22.14 5.29 -4.02
C THR A 268 21.58 6.52 -4.74
N ALA A 269 20.55 7.15 -4.19
CA ALA A 269 19.81 8.25 -4.84
C ALA A 269 20.69 9.45 -5.24
N GLU A 270 21.81 9.68 -4.56
CA GLU A 270 22.76 10.76 -4.91
C GLU A 270 23.40 10.59 -6.29
N SER A 271 23.39 9.37 -6.82
CA SER A 271 23.92 9.09 -8.15
C SER A 271 22.92 9.42 -9.28
N GLU A 272 21.66 9.67 -8.92
CA GLU A 272 20.58 9.97 -9.86
C GLU A 272 20.29 11.49 -9.97
N GLY A 273 20.95 12.31 -9.16
CA GLY A 273 20.79 13.75 -9.16
C GLY A 273 20.50 14.33 -7.79
N GLU A 274 19.63 15.35 -7.74
CA GLU A 274 19.33 16.07 -6.51
C GLU A 274 18.56 15.19 -5.50
N VAL A 275 19.05 15.20 -4.26
CA VAL A 275 18.46 14.50 -3.12
C VAL A 275 17.69 15.48 -2.26
N TYR A 276 16.44 15.18 -2.00
CA TYR A 276 15.49 16.02 -1.24
C TYR A 276 15.20 15.47 0.15
N HIS A 277 15.49 14.18 0.39
CA HIS A 277 15.24 13.48 1.64
C HIS A 277 16.48 12.71 2.09
N PRO A 278 16.84 12.70 3.39
CA PRO A 278 18.07 12.05 3.87
C PRO A 278 18.10 10.53 3.60
N THR A 279 16.95 9.90 3.54
CA THR A 279 16.79 8.46 3.26
C THR A 279 16.13 8.20 1.90
N GLN A 280 16.25 9.14 0.95
CA GLN A 280 15.63 9.02 -0.37
C GLN A 280 16.04 7.71 -1.06
N LYS A 281 15.06 6.95 -1.51
CA LYS A 281 15.30 5.73 -2.28
C LYS A 281 15.62 6.05 -3.74
N PRO A 282 16.47 5.25 -4.40
CA PRO A 282 16.76 5.42 -5.83
C PRO A 282 15.55 5.12 -6.71
N VAL A 283 15.38 5.91 -7.75
CA VAL A 283 14.31 5.72 -8.73
C VAL A 283 14.51 4.41 -9.51
N GLU A 284 15.75 4.08 -9.89
CA GLU A 284 16.05 2.85 -10.64
C GLU A 284 15.73 1.56 -9.87
N LEU A 285 15.92 1.55 -8.54
CA LEU A 285 15.45 0.44 -7.70
C LEU A 285 13.92 0.30 -7.78
N GLY A 286 13.21 1.41 -7.67
CA GLY A 286 11.75 1.43 -7.78
C GLY A 286 11.28 0.97 -9.16
N ARG A 287 11.93 1.41 -10.24
CA ARG A 287 11.65 0.98 -11.62
C ARG A 287 11.81 -0.52 -11.78
N TYR A 288 12.91 -1.09 -11.27
CA TYR A 288 13.14 -2.54 -11.27
C TYR A 288 11.98 -3.30 -10.60
N LEU A 289 11.56 -2.88 -9.40
CA LEU A 289 10.49 -3.52 -8.66
C LEU A 289 9.14 -3.39 -9.37
N VAL A 290 8.83 -2.19 -9.89
CA VAL A 290 7.58 -1.92 -10.64
C VAL A 290 7.51 -2.77 -11.89
N ARG A 291 8.59 -2.83 -12.70
CA ARG A 291 8.65 -3.71 -13.90
C ARG A 291 8.48 -5.18 -13.54
N THR A 292 9.12 -5.62 -12.46
CA THR A 292 9.10 -7.02 -12.05
C THR A 292 7.71 -7.48 -11.66
N PHE A 293 6.95 -6.65 -10.93
CA PHE A 293 5.73 -7.10 -10.25
C PHE A 293 4.44 -6.51 -10.80
N THR A 294 4.49 -5.67 -11.83
CA THR A 294 3.30 -5.03 -12.39
C THR A 294 3.28 -5.07 -13.91
N LYS A 295 2.09 -4.81 -14.46
CA LYS A 295 1.85 -4.58 -15.88
C LYS A 295 1.64 -3.09 -16.15
N GLU A 296 1.70 -2.69 -17.40
CA GLU A 296 1.36 -1.33 -17.80
C GLU A 296 -0.07 -0.95 -17.36
N ASN A 297 -0.25 0.30 -16.96
CA ASN A 297 -1.49 0.84 -16.39
C ASN A 297 -1.93 0.30 -15.02
N ASP A 298 -1.21 -0.64 -14.41
CA ASP A 298 -1.45 -1.05 -13.03
C ASP A 298 -1.28 0.13 -12.05
N VAL A 299 -1.95 0.06 -10.91
CA VAL A 299 -1.96 1.12 -9.89
C VAL A 299 -0.95 0.79 -8.79
N VAL A 300 0.04 1.65 -8.63
CA VAL A 300 1.07 1.57 -7.57
C VAL A 300 0.75 2.58 -6.48
N LEU A 301 0.65 2.11 -5.24
CA LEU A 301 0.47 2.94 -4.04
C LEU A 301 1.80 3.06 -3.29
N ASP A 302 2.17 4.29 -2.96
CA ASP A 302 3.20 4.62 -1.97
C ASP A 302 2.55 5.47 -0.87
N ASN A 303 2.31 4.88 0.29
CA ASN A 303 1.55 5.52 1.37
C ASN A 303 2.40 6.36 2.33
N THR A 304 3.71 6.46 2.11
CA THR A 304 4.64 7.36 2.80
C THR A 304 5.64 7.93 1.78
N CYS A 305 5.12 8.57 0.74
CA CYS A 305 5.88 8.77 -0.50
C CYS A 305 7.04 9.79 -0.40
N GLY A 306 7.08 10.61 0.64
CA GLY A 306 8.13 11.60 0.84
C GLY A 306 8.41 12.43 -0.43
N SER A 307 9.64 12.37 -0.92
CA SER A 307 10.04 13.05 -2.16
C SER A 307 9.51 12.38 -3.45
N GLY A 308 8.76 11.29 -3.36
CA GLY A 308 8.05 10.64 -4.46
C GLY A 308 8.90 9.75 -5.36
N SER A 309 10.00 9.15 -4.87
CA SER A 309 10.87 8.32 -5.70
C SER A 309 10.14 7.14 -6.35
N PHE A 310 9.35 6.40 -5.59
CA PHE A 310 8.60 5.26 -6.14
C PHE A 310 7.43 5.68 -7.03
N LEU A 311 6.85 6.87 -6.82
CA LEU A 311 5.85 7.43 -7.72
C LEU A 311 6.47 7.82 -9.07
N VAL A 312 7.68 8.41 -9.06
CA VAL A 312 8.47 8.68 -10.27
C VAL A 312 8.78 7.38 -11.01
N SER A 313 9.16 6.33 -10.28
CA SER A 313 9.39 5.00 -10.85
C SER A 313 8.15 4.45 -11.55
N ALA A 314 6.98 4.53 -10.91
CA ALA A 314 5.72 4.09 -11.50
C ALA A 314 5.41 4.86 -12.80
N VAL A 315 5.59 6.17 -12.80
CA VAL A 315 5.36 7.02 -14.00
C VAL A 315 6.29 6.64 -15.15
N LEU A 316 7.60 6.46 -14.86
CA LEU A 316 8.59 6.12 -15.89
C LEU A 316 8.39 4.72 -16.48
N GLU A 317 7.67 3.85 -15.78
CA GLU A 317 7.30 2.52 -16.25
C GLU A 317 5.86 2.45 -16.81
N GLY A 318 5.18 3.58 -17.04
CA GLY A 318 3.83 3.60 -17.62
C GLY A 318 2.72 3.11 -16.67
N ARG A 319 2.97 3.13 -15.36
CA ARG A 319 1.98 2.75 -14.33
C ARG A 319 1.26 3.97 -13.80
N LYS A 320 0.03 3.75 -13.31
CA LYS A 320 -0.71 4.73 -12.53
C LYS A 320 -0.18 4.72 -11.10
N PHE A 321 -0.30 5.83 -10.40
CA PHE A 321 0.20 5.93 -9.04
C PHE A 321 -0.80 6.59 -8.11
N ILE A 322 -0.63 6.32 -6.80
CA ILE A 322 -1.24 7.05 -5.71
C ILE A 322 -0.12 7.30 -4.69
N GLY A 323 0.11 8.55 -4.32
CA GLY A 323 1.05 8.92 -3.26
C GLY A 323 0.30 9.51 -2.08
N ILE A 324 0.69 9.13 -0.86
CA ILE A 324 0.19 9.75 0.37
C ILE A 324 1.39 10.25 1.16
N GLU A 325 1.31 11.48 1.66
CA GLU A 325 2.36 12.09 2.49
C GLU A 325 1.73 12.96 3.57
N LYS A 326 2.19 12.82 4.81
CA LYS A 326 1.61 13.52 5.96
C LYS A 326 1.91 15.03 5.96
N ASN A 327 3.10 15.41 5.56
CA ASN A 327 3.60 16.78 5.31
C ASN A 327 3.19 17.85 6.37
N LYS A 328 2.83 17.44 7.59
CA LYS A 328 2.34 18.36 8.64
C LYS A 328 3.44 19.20 9.30
N GLU A 329 4.70 18.81 9.12
CA GLU A 329 5.84 19.47 9.74
C GLU A 329 6.75 20.03 8.65
N VAL A 330 7.40 21.13 8.98
CA VAL A 330 8.42 21.71 8.11
C VAL A 330 9.69 20.91 8.25
N TYR A 331 9.97 20.06 7.28
CA TYR A 331 11.20 19.27 7.25
C TYR A 331 12.39 20.17 6.89
N LEU A 332 13.44 20.11 7.72
CA LEU A 332 14.72 20.76 7.44
C LEU A 332 15.68 19.74 6.83
N PHE A 333 16.05 19.93 5.57
CA PHE A 333 17.08 19.16 4.93
C PHE A 333 18.10 20.09 4.29
N LYS A 334 19.40 19.89 4.60
CA LYS A 334 20.49 20.79 4.17
C LYS A 334 20.21 22.27 4.48
N LYS A 335 19.68 22.55 5.67
CA LYS A 335 19.27 23.91 6.14
C LYS A 335 18.14 24.56 5.33
N LYS A 336 17.45 23.84 4.47
CA LYS A 336 16.29 24.34 3.69
C LYS A 336 15.01 23.69 4.18
N LYS A 337 13.94 24.48 4.22
CA LYS A 337 12.58 23.96 4.44
C LYS A 337 12.12 23.19 3.21
N ILE A 338 11.72 21.94 3.39
CA ILE A 338 11.26 21.06 2.31
C ILE A 338 9.76 20.80 2.48
N ASP A 339 9.01 21.06 1.42
CA ASP A 339 7.62 20.65 1.26
C ASP A 339 7.60 19.41 0.34
N TYR A 340 7.43 18.22 0.93
CA TYR A 340 7.50 16.97 0.18
C TYR A 340 6.37 16.82 -0.83
N ILE A 341 5.19 17.41 -0.57
CA ILE A 341 4.09 17.42 -1.55
C ILE A 341 4.47 18.20 -2.81
N LYS A 342 5.08 19.38 -2.64
CA LYS A 342 5.55 20.18 -3.79
C LYS A 342 6.70 19.49 -4.52
N VAL A 343 7.65 18.94 -3.78
CA VAL A 343 8.80 18.22 -4.36
C VAL A 343 8.32 17.01 -5.17
N SER A 344 7.50 16.15 -4.60
CA SER A 344 6.99 14.96 -5.29
C SER A 344 6.18 15.32 -6.53
N LYS A 345 5.29 16.32 -6.46
CA LYS A 345 4.52 16.80 -7.62
C LYS A 345 5.41 17.33 -8.75
N ARG A 346 6.48 18.07 -8.42
CA ARG A 346 7.47 18.56 -9.41
C ARG A 346 8.18 17.38 -10.07
N ARG A 347 8.76 16.48 -9.30
CA ARG A 347 9.48 15.29 -9.81
C ARG A 347 8.60 14.41 -10.69
N ILE A 348 7.34 14.23 -10.32
CA ILE A 348 6.35 13.50 -11.12
C ILE A 348 6.07 14.21 -12.45
N LYS A 349 5.96 15.54 -12.44
CA LYS A 349 5.77 16.34 -13.67
C LYS A 349 6.97 16.16 -14.63
N GLU A 350 8.17 16.21 -14.11
CA GLU A 350 9.41 15.97 -14.87
C GLU A 350 9.47 14.54 -15.42
N ALA A 351 9.12 13.53 -14.60
CA ALA A 351 9.05 12.14 -15.03
C ALA A 351 8.03 11.92 -16.16
N LYS A 352 6.84 12.54 -16.07
CA LYS A 352 5.83 12.48 -17.13
C LYS A 352 6.32 13.06 -18.45
N ALA A 353 7.08 14.15 -18.40
CA ALA A 353 7.67 14.74 -19.60
C ALA A 353 8.72 13.82 -20.23
N ARG A 354 9.58 13.17 -19.41
CA ARG A 354 10.56 12.18 -19.87
C ARG A 354 9.88 10.97 -20.50
N TYR A 355 8.90 10.37 -19.83
CA TYR A 355 8.15 9.21 -20.33
C TYR A 355 7.53 9.50 -21.70
N ARG A 356 6.88 10.66 -21.87
CA ARG A 356 6.29 11.06 -23.16
C ARG A 356 7.34 11.23 -24.27
N ALA A 357 8.50 11.79 -23.92
CA ALA A 357 9.58 11.96 -24.89
C ALA A 357 10.17 10.63 -25.35
N GLU A 358 10.29 9.66 -24.44
CA GLU A 358 10.75 8.30 -24.75
C GLU A 358 9.71 7.52 -25.58
N ASP A 359 8.42 7.60 -25.22
CA ASP A 359 7.32 6.94 -25.96
C ASP A 359 7.18 7.51 -27.39
N ASN A 360 7.32 8.83 -27.57
CA ASN A 360 7.30 9.45 -28.89
C ASN A 360 8.49 9.02 -29.76
N LYS A 361 9.68 8.82 -29.19
CA LYS A 361 10.82 8.30 -29.92
C LYS A 361 10.59 6.87 -30.41
N LEU A 362 10.02 6.01 -29.55
CA LEU A 362 9.71 4.61 -29.91
C LEU A 362 8.65 4.48 -31.01
N LYS A 363 7.76 5.45 -31.15
CA LYS A 363 6.73 5.47 -32.21
C LYS A 363 7.22 6.01 -33.56
N LEU A 364 8.44 6.54 -33.62
CA LEU A 364 9.06 7.05 -34.85
C LEU A 364 9.93 5.99 -35.55
N PHE A 365 10.10 4.84 -34.96
CA PHE A 365 10.77 3.65 -35.50
C PHE A 365 9.77 2.47 -35.61
#